data_fac14557f541c290d3a4b812e90433a8
#
_entry.id   fac14557f541c290d3a4b812e90433a8
#
_cell.length_a   1.000
_cell.length_b   1.000
_cell.length_c   1.000
_cell.angle_alpha   90.00
_cell.angle_beta   90.00
_cell.angle_gamma   90.00
#
_symmetry.space_group_name_H-M   'P 1'
#
loop_
_entity.id
_entity.type
_entity.pdbx_description
1 polymer ?
#
loop_
_entity_poly.entity_id
_entity_poly.type
_entity_poly.pdbx_seq_one_letter_code
_entity_poly.pdbx_strand_id
1 'polypeptide(L)' 'MERDEAPPDDFGKRVDALRQLLAQKGLMTVDELRRGIEAIPEDEYLALTYYERWLRSMTTLMLEKGVLSREDLR' A
#
# COMPACT_ATOMS: atom_id res chain seq x y z
N MET A 1 3.87 -0.39 -20.70
CA MET A 1 3.76 -0.62 -20.12
C MET A 1 3.86 -1.38 -19.60
N GLU A 2 4.00 -1.69 -19.22
CA GLU A 2 4.08 -2.26 -18.69
C GLU A 2 3.77 -2.78 -18.03
N ARG A 3 4.08 -3.34 -17.82
CA ARG A 3 3.85 -3.79 -17.27
C ARG A 3 3.30 -4.37 -16.17
N ASP A 4 3.05 -4.46 -15.57
CA ASP A 4 2.20 -4.67 -14.43
C ASP A 4 1.14 -5.73 -14.68
N GLU A 5 1.03 -6.19 -15.88
CA GLU A 5 0.11 -7.25 -16.21
C GLU A 5 0.65 -8.62 -15.87
N ALA A 6 1.91 -8.70 -15.51
CA ALA A 6 2.48 -9.97 -15.10
C ALA A 6 1.78 -10.47 -13.84
N PRO A 7 1.64 -11.79 -13.68
CA PRO A 7 1.08 -12.32 -12.44
C PRO A 7 1.90 -11.84 -11.24
N PRO A 8 1.26 -11.55 -10.11
CA PRO A 8 2.00 -11.08 -8.94
C PRO A 8 2.97 -12.13 -8.45
N ASP A 9 4.16 -11.68 -8.06
CA ASP A 9 5.13 -12.52 -7.39
C ASP A 9 4.76 -12.65 -5.91
N ASP A 10 5.64 -13.25 -5.11
CA ASP A 10 5.36 -13.43 -3.69
C ASP A 10 5.13 -12.09 -2.99
N PHE A 11 5.89 -11.07 -3.36
CA PHE A 11 5.72 -9.76 -2.78
C PHE A 11 4.32 -9.21 -3.07
N GLY A 12 3.90 -9.28 -4.34
CA GLY A 12 2.59 -8.81 -4.74
C GLY A 12 1.46 -9.55 -4.03
N LYS A 13 1.62 -10.86 -3.87
CA LYS A 13 0.61 -11.66 -3.18
C LYS A 13 0.49 -11.25 -1.71
N ARG A 14 1.61 -10.96 -1.06
CA ARG A 14 1.60 -10.53 0.33
C ARG A 14 0.97 -9.16 0.48
N VAL A 15 1.25 -8.24 -0.43
CA VAL A 15 0.64 -6.92 -0.40
C VAL A 15 -0.86 -7.03 -0.57
N ASP A 16 -1.31 -7.86 -1.51
CA ASP A 16 -2.74 -8.04 -1.75
C ASP A 16 -3.43 -8.69 -0.54
N ALA A 17 -2.79 -9.67 0.07
CA ALA A 17 -3.34 -10.32 1.25
C ALA A 17 -3.45 -9.33 2.41
N LEU A 18 -2.46 -8.49 2.58
CA LEU A 18 -2.48 -7.47 3.62
C LEU A 18 -3.62 -6.49 3.38
N ARG A 19 -3.79 -6.05 2.13
CA ARG A 19 -4.87 -5.13 1.78
C ARG A 19 -6.22 -5.73 2.13
N GLN A 20 -6.43 -7.00 1.79
CA GLN A 20 -7.68 -7.67 2.09
C GLN A 20 -7.93 -7.79 3.59
N LEU A 21 -6.87 -8.13 4.32
CA LEU A 21 -6.97 -8.27 5.77
C LEU A 21 -7.36 -6.94 6.42
N LEU A 22 -6.72 -5.86 5.99
CA LEU A 22 -7.01 -4.54 6.55
C LEU A 22 -8.44 -4.11 6.24
N ALA A 23 -8.92 -4.44 5.04
CA ALA A 23 -10.30 -4.14 4.68
C ALA A 23 -11.28 -4.93 5.53
N GLN A 24 -11.01 -6.22 5.75
CA GLN A 24 -11.87 -7.06 6.56
C GLN A 24 -11.96 -6.56 8.00
N LYS A 25 -10.87 -6.04 8.51
CA LYS A 25 -10.84 -5.52 9.89
C LYS A 25 -11.37 -4.10 9.99
N GLY A 26 -11.78 -3.52 8.86
CA GLY A 26 -12.32 -2.16 8.87
C GLY A 26 -11.29 -1.09 9.14
N LEU A 27 -10.01 -1.41 8.94
CA LEU A 27 -8.94 -0.47 9.24
C LEU A 27 -8.71 0.53 8.13
N MET A 28 -9.10 0.21 6.89
CA MET A 28 -9.03 1.16 5.80
C MET A 28 -9.95 0.75 4.66
N THR A 29 -10.35 1.73 3.87
CA THR A 29 -11.23 1.51 2.72
C THR A 29 -10.43 1.66 1.43
N VAL A 30 -11.03 1.22 0.33
CA VAL A 30 -10.41 1.38 -1.00
C VAL A 30 -10.19 2.86 -1.31
N ASP A 31 -11.15 3.70 -0.94
CA ASP A 31 -11.01 5.14 -1.19
C ASP A 31 -9.84 5.73 -0.43
N GLU A 32 -9.65 5.31 0.82
CA GLU A 32 -8.52 5.77 1.61
C GLU A 32 -7.20 5.34 0.97
N LEU A 33 -7.14 4.10 0.49
CA LEU A 33 -5.96 3.59 -0.17
C LEU A 33 -5.63 4.37 -1.43
N ARG A 34 -6.65 4.69 -2.23
CA ARG A 34 -6.45 5.47 -3.44
C ARG A 34 -5.93 6.87 -3.12
N ARG A 35 -6.48 7.51 -2.10
CA ARG A 35 -6.00 8.82 -1.69
C ARG A 35 -4.56 8.75 -1.22
N GLY A 36 -4.21 7.69 -0.50
CA GLY A 36 -2.84 7.50 -0.07
C GLY A 36 -1.87 7.36 -1.24
N ILE A 37 -2.29 6.67 -2.29
CA ILE A 37 -1.46 6.55 -3.49
C ILE A 37 -1.33 7.89 -4.18
N GLU A 38 -2.43 8.63 -4.30
CA GLU A 38 -2.42 9.94 -4.95
C GLU A 38 -1.57 10.95 -4.19
N ALA A 39 -1.40 10.74 -2.89
CA ALA A 39 -0.60 11.64 -2.07
C ALA A 39 0.90 11.36 -2.19
N ILE A 40 1.31 10.28 -2.84
CA ILE A 40 2.72 9.99 -3.03
C ILE A 40 3.32 11.03 -3.97
N PRO A 41 4.45 11.67 -3.59
CA PRO A 41 5.11 12.63 -4.49
C PRO A 41 5.41 12.00 -5.84
N GLU A 42 5.32 12.79 -6.89
CA GLU A 42 5.41 12.27 -8.26
C GLU A 42 6.71 11.52 -8.52
N ASP A 43 7.82 12.04 -8.04
CA ASP A 43 9.11 11.39 -8.26
C ASP A 43 9.16 10.02 -7.59
N GLU A 44 8.61 9.90 -6.40
CA GLU A 44 8.55 8.62 -5.71
C GLU A 44 7.54 7.69 -6.38
N TYR A 45 6.41 8.24 -6.79
CA TYR A 45 5.38 7.46 -7.46
C TYR A 45 5.94 6.76 -8.70
N LEU A 46 6.70 7.50 -9.49
CA LEU A 46 7.26 6.96 -10.73
C LEU A 46 8.35 5.91 -10.45
N ALA A 47 8.98 5.97 -9.30
CA ALA A 47 10.04 5.03 -8.95
C ALA A 47 9.50 3.72 -8.35
N LEU A 48 8.24 3.69 -7.96
CA LEU A 48 7.66 2.54 -7.28
C LEU A 48 6.89 1.65 -8.26
N THR A 49 6.91 0.35 -8.02
CA THR A 49 6.06 -0.58 -8.77
C THR A 49 4.63 -0.46 -8.28
N TYR A 50 3.72 -1.12 -8.99
CA TYR A 50 2.30 -1.12 -8.65
C TYR A 50 2.07 -1.55 -7.19
N TYR A 51 2.62 -2.69 -6.80
CA TYR A 51 2.40 -3.20 -5.44
C TYR A 51 3.15 -2.39 -4.39
N GLU A 52 4.28 -1.80 -4.76
CA GLU A 52 5.00 -0.92 -3.84
C GLU A 52 4.19 0.33 -3.52
N ARG A 53 3.46 0.85 -4.52
CA ARG A 53 2.58 1.99 -4.29
C ARG A 53 1.47 1.65 -3.30
N TRP A 54 0.87 0.47 -3.45
CA TRP A 54 -0.15 0.03 -2.52
C TRP A 54 0.41 -0.14 -1.11
N LEU A 55 1.58 -0.76 -1.01
CA LEU A 55 2.20 -0.97 0.29
C LEU A 55 2.54 0.37 0.95
N ARG A 56 3.06 1.32 0.16
CA ARG A 56 3.38 2.65 0.67
C ARG A 56 2.14 3.33 1.23
N SER A 57 1.02 3.24 0.51
CA SER A 57 -0.24 3.83 0.93
C SER A 57 -0.73 3.18 2.23
N MET A 58 -0.72 1.87 2.29
CA MET A 58 -1.17 1.16 3.49
C MET A 58 -0.33 1.52 4.71
N THR A 59 0.99 1.58 4.53
CA THR A 59 1.88 1.93 5.63
C THR A 59 1.60 3.34 6.14
N THR A 60 1.46 4.29 5.22
CA THR A 60 1.17 5.67 5.60
C THR A 60 -0.13 5.76 6.38
N LEU A 61 -1.17 5.10 5.90
CA LEU A 61 -2.48 5.13 6.56
C LEU A 61 -2.42 4.50 7.95
N MET A 62 -1.70 3.41 8.08
CA MET A 62 -1.59 2.74 9.38
C MET A 62 -0.85 3.62 10.39
N LEU A 63 0.15 4.35 9.93
CA LEU A 63 0.85 5.30 10.79
C LEU A 63 -0.06 6.45 11.20
N GLU A 64 -0.82 6.98 10.26
CA GLU A 64 -1.73 8.09 10.53
C GLU A 64 -2.85 7.68 11.49
N LYS A 65 -3.32 6.46 11.38
CA LYS A 65 -4.40 5.96 12.22
C LYS A 65 -3.92 5.43 13.57
N GLY A 66 -2.61 5.40 13.78
CA GLY A 66 -2.06 4.92 15.03
C GLY A 66 -2.05 3.39 15.17
N VAL A 67 -2.28 2.67 14.08
CA VAL A 67 -2.22 1.21 14.09
C VAL A 67 -0.79 0.73 14.21
N LEU A 68 0.15 1.46 13.57
CA LEU A 68 1.57 1.19 13.66
C LEU A 68 2.29 2.39 14.21
N SER A 69 3.40 2.15 14.88
CA SER A 69 4.33 3.22 15.25
C SER A 69 5.58 3.09 14.39
N ARG A 70 6.40 4.13 14.40
CA ARG A 70 7.67 4.08 13.68
C ARG A 70 8.58 2.98 14.22
N GLU A 71 8.44 2.67 15.49
CA GLU A 71 9.23 1.61 16.10
C GLU A 71 8.86 0.25 15.55
N ASP A 72 7.59 0.06 15.20
CA ASP A 72 7.14 -1.21 14.62
C ASP A 72 7.73 -1.46 13.24
N LEU A 73 8.24 -0.42 12.60
CA LEU A 73 8.77 -0.52 11.23
C LEU A 73 10.27 -0.77 11.18
N ARG A 74 10.92 -0.93 12.29
CA ARG A 74 12.36 -1.18 12.35
C ARG A 74 12.70 -2.61 12.04
#